data_ce8b6b75f37b6caa4a5ad6391f480284
#
_entry.id   ce8b6b75f37b6caa4a5ad6391f480284
#
_cell.length_a   1.000
_cell.length_b   1.000
_cell.length_c   1.000
_cell.angle_alpha   90.00
_cell.angle_beta   90.00
_cell.angle_gamma   90.00
#
_symmetry.space_group_name_H-M   'P 1'
#
loop_
_entity.id
_entity.type
_entity.pdbx_description
1 polymer ?
#
loop_
_entity_poly.entity_id
_entity_poly.type
_entity_poly.pdbx_seq_one_letter_code
_entity_poly.pdbx_strand_id
1 'polypeptide(L)'
;MKKIRISFQSLFENNHFVQIFSILAAIVAWFAVMISLKPESNVVINNVPVTINYEGSIPQSLGLQQIGDSEIMVTVYVTGKSSKVHRLTADDFSASISLNSVNKAQSYTLPIEVTKKDNDPDYRITGISESTATLTFDKIVSEQ
;
A
#
# COMPACT_ATOMS: atom_id res chain seq x y z
N MET A 1 26.83 -13.50 53.14
CA MET A 1 25.97 -12.77 52.14
C MET A 1 24.79 -12.16 52.88
N LYS A 2 24.76 -10.84 53.00
CA LYS A 2 23.58 -10.13 53.52
C LYS A 2 22.48 -10.19 52.48
N LYS A 3 21.40 -10.95 52.73
CA LYS A 3 20.16 -10.82 51.98
C LYS A 3 19.57 -9.46 52.26
N ILE A 4 19.65 -8.55 51.30
CA ILE A 4 18.92 -7.29 51.33
C ILE A 4 17.45 -7.65 51.13
N ARG A 5 16.72 -7.83 52.24
CA ARG A 5 15.26 -7.84 52.21
C ARG A 5 14.79 -6.38 52.05
N ILE A 6 14.64 -5.96 50.83
CA ILE A 6 13.97 -4.70 50.55
C ILE A 6 12.51 -4.92 50.96
N SER A 7 12.13 -4.38 52.11
CA SER A 7 10.74 -4.39 52.52
C SER A 7 10.00 -3.39 51.66
N PHE A 8 9.15 -3.85 50.77
CA PHE A 8 8.33 -3.00 49.93
C PHE A 8 7.47 -2.03 50.73
N GLN A 9 7.10 -2.40 51.98
CA GLN A 9 6.31 -1.53 52.85
C GLN A 9 7.08 -0.27 53.29
N SER A 10 8.35 -0.33 53.57
CA SER A 10 9.15 0.86 53.96
C SER A 10 9.44 1.81 52.80
N LEU A 11 9.36 1.32 51.58
CA LEU A 11 9.52 2.14 50.38
C LEU A 11 8.30 3.03 50.12
N PHE A 12 7.10 2.57 50.46
CA PHE A 12 5.86 3.35 50.32
C PHE A 12 5.61 4.35 51.46
N GLU A 13 6.33 4.24 52.59
CA GLU A 13 6.23 5.23 53.66
C GLU A 13 7.02 6.52 53.37
N ASN A 14 7.93 6.49 52.39
CA ASN A 14 8.69 7.67 52.00
C ASN A 14 7.99 8.44 50.89
N ASN A 15 7.39 9.57 51.25
CA ASN A 15 6.58 10.42 50.34
C ASN A 15 7.37 10.83 49.08
N HIS A 16 8.67 11.06 49.18
CA HIS A 16 9.51 11.42 48.05
C HIS A 16 9.76 10.22 47.13
N PHE A 17 9.85 9.01 47.65
CA PHE A 17 10.01 7.80 46.85
C PHE A 17 8.75 7.52 46.03
N VAL A 18 7.57 7.66 46.63
CA VAL A 18 6.28 7.47 45.95
C VAL A 18 6.11 8.46 44.81
N GLN A 19 6.50 9.74 45.02
CA GLN A 19 6.45 10.77 43.96
C GLN A 19 7.36 10.44 42.78
N ILE A 20 8.62 10.07 43.04
CA ILE A 20 9.58 9.70 41.99
C ILE A 20 9.12 8.44 41.25
N PHE A 21 8.64 7.44 41.97
CA PHE A 21 8.14 6.20 41.40
C PHE A 21 6.90 6.42 40.52
N SER A 22 6.00 7.30 40.94
CA SER A 22 4.80 7.65 40.15
C SER A 22 5.17 8.33 38.84
N ILE A 23 6.15 9.23 38.86
CA ILE A 23 6.64 9.89 37.64
C ILE A 23 7.29 8.86 36.70
N LEU A 24 8.13 7.99 37.25
CA LEU A 24 8.78 6.94 36.48
C LEU A 24 7.76 5.97 35.85
N ALA A 25 6.77 5.54 36.63
CA ALA A 25 5.68 4.66 36.16
C ALA A 25 4.85 5.34 35.06
N ALA A 26 4.58 6.65 35.21
CA ALA A 26 3.86 7.41 34.19
C ALA A 26 4.66 7.49 32.88
N ILE A 27 5.97 7.70 32.96
CA ILE A 27 6.85 7.74 31.77
C ILE A 27 6.87 6.36 31.10
N VAL A 28 7.01 5.28 31.85
CA VAL A 28 6.99 3.91 31.30
C VAL A 28 5.65 3.59 30.64
N ALA A 29 4.54 3.95 31.29
CA ALA A 29 3.19 3.80 30.73
C ALA A 29 3.02 4.61 29.44
N TRP A 30 3.52 5.83 29.41
CA TRP A 30 3.48 6.68 28.22
C TRP A 30 4.29 6.06 27.05
N PHE A 31 5.49 5.56 27.32
CA PHE A 31 6.28 4.84 26.31
C PHE A 31 5.57 3.59 25.80
N ALA A 32 4.95 2.81 26.69
CA ALA A 32 4.21 1.61 26.30
C ALA A 32 3.03 1.93 25.39
N VAL A 33 2.30 3.01 25.68
CA VAL A 33 1.20 3.50 24.83
C VAL A 33 1.75 4.00 23.50
N MET A 34 2.84 4.76 23.49
CA MET A 34 3.44 5.30 22.29
C MET A 34 3.97 4.20 21.34
N ILE A 35 4.52 3.12 21.90
CA ILE A 35 4.96 1.95 21.11
C ILE A 35 3.76 1.14 20.59
N SER A 36 2.67 1.07 21.37
CA SER A 36 1.45 0.35 20.99
C SER A 36 0.65 1.08 19.92
N LEU A 37 0.65 2.40 19.94
CA LEU A 37 0.12 3.23 18.87
C LEU A 37 1.13 3.25 17.73
N LYS A 38 1.13 2.21 16.89
CA LYS A 38 1.90 2.22 15.65
C LYS A 38 1.34 3.34 14.78
N PRO A 39 2.06 4.44 14.55
CA PRO A 39 1.55 5.52 13.73
C PRO A 39 1.40 5.01 12.30
N GLU A 40 0.16 4.88 11.85
CA GLU A 40 -0.12 4.67 10.44
C GLU A 40 0.03 6.02 9.73
N SER A 41 0.67 5.99 8.58
CA SER A 41 0.82 7.15 7.70
C SER A 41 0.17 6.87 6.36
N ASN A 42 -0.38 7.91 5.78
CA ASN A 42 -0.90 7.89 4.42
C ASN A 42 0.15 8.45 3.48
N VAL A 43 0.47 7.72 2.44
CA VAL A 43 1.42 8.14 1.41
C VAL A 43 0.78 8.02 0.05
N VAL A 44 1.14 8.93 -0.84
CA VAL A 44 0.68 8.98 -2.23
C VAL A 44 1.85 8.57 -3.12
N ILE A 45 1.68 7.49 -3.88
CA ILE A 45 2.66 6.99 -4.83
C ILE A 45 2.21 7.38 -6.22
N ASN A 46 2.92 8.31 -6.82
CA ASN A 46 2.63 8.81 -8.17
C ASN A 46 3.33 7.99 -9.25
N ASN A 47 2.82 8.08 -10.48
CA ASN A 47 3.45 7.51 -11.67
C ASN A 47 3.65 5.99 -11.62
N VAL A 48 2.68 5.27 -11.09
CA VAL A 48 2.67 3.80 -11.19
C VAL A 48 2.23 3.42 -12.60
N PRO A 49 3.12 2.79 -13.40
CA PRO A 49 2.78 2.42 -14.77
C PRO A 49 1.76 1.27 -14.80
N VAL A 50 0.76 1.41 -15.66
CA VAL A 50 -0.25 0.37 -15.88
C VAL A 50 0.20 -0.50 -17.06
N THR A 51 0.34 -1.81 -16.80
CA THR A 51 0.69 -2.78 -17.83
C THR A 51 -0.57 -3.32 -18.49
N ILE A 52 -0.60 -3.28 -19.81
CA ILE A 52 -1.66 -3.88 -20.62
C ILE A 52 -1.12 -5.20 -21.16
N ASN A 53 -1.64 -6.32 -20.66
CA ASN A 53 -1.22 -7.64 -21.10
C ASN A 53 -1.93 -8.01 -22.42
N TYR A 54 -1.33 -7.60 -23.53
CA TYR A 54 -1.84 -7.88 -24.85
C TYR A 54 -1.50 -9.30 -25.33
N GLU A 55 -0.30 -9.80 -25.01
CA GLU A 55 0.14 -11.13 -25.41
C GLU A 55 -0.72 -12.23 -24.77
N GLY A 56 -1.21 -13.13 -25.60
CA GLY A 56 -2.10 -14.22 -25.18
C GLY A 56 -3.53 -13.78 -24.85
N SER A 57 -3.88 -12.52 -25.09
CA SER A 57 -5.21 -11.97 -24.80
C SER A 57 -6.23 -12.30 -25.90
N ILE A 58 -7.52 -12.15 -25.58
CA ILE A 58 -8.62 -12.33 -26.53
C ILE A 58 -8.50 -11.39 -27.73
N PRO A 59 -8.25 -10.07 -27.57
CA PRO A 59 -8.08 -9.18 -28.72
C PRO A 59 -6.94 -9.59 -29.65
N GLN A 60 -5.82 -10.11 -29.12
CA GLN A 60 -4.74 -10.60 -29.95
C GLN A 60 -5.19 -11.78 -30.83
N SER A 61 -5.93 -12.72 -30.25
CA SER A 61 -6.45 -13.91 -31.00
C SER A 61 -7.47 -13.53 -32.08
N LEU A 62 -8.15 -12.39 -31.91
CA LEU A 62 -9.14 -11.85 -32.85
C LEU A 62 -8.53 -10.89 -33.88
N GLY A 63 -7.23 -10.64 -33.86
CA GLY A 63 -6.56 -9.68 -34.72
C GLY A 63 -6.96 -8.22 -34.44
N LEU A 64 -7.28 -7.92 -33.20
CA LEU A 64 -7.56 -6.55 -32.74
C LEU A 64 -6.28 -5.93 -32.19
N GLN A 65 -6.04 -4.68 -32.54
CA GLN A 65 -4.91 -3.90 -32.03
C GLN A 65 -5.43 -2.70 -31.22
N GLN A 66 -4.75 -2.41 -30.15
CA GLN A 66 -5.02 -1.18 -29.39
C GLN A 66 -4.58 0.05 -30.18
N ILE A 67 -5.44 1.04 -30.23
CA ILE A 67 -5.17 2.34 -30.85
C ILE A 67 -5.10 3.40 -29.75
N GLY A 68 -4.13 4.32 -29.86
CA GLY A 68 -3.92 5.44 -28.95
C GLY A 68 -2.79 5.23 -28.00
N ASP A 69 -2.69 6.09 -26.99
CA ASP A 69 -1.64 6.05 -25.97
C ASP A 69 -1.76 4.79 -25.14
N SER A 70 -0.66 4.04 -25.07
CA SER A 70 -0.53 2.85 -24.25
C SER A 70 0.10 3.10 -22.88
N GLU A 71 0.63 4.31 -22.67
CA GLU A 71 1.22 4.70 -21.39
C GLU A 71 0.14 5.30 -20.48
N ILE A 72 -0.38 4.45 -19.61
CA ILE A 72 -1.31 4.85 -18.56
C ILE A 72 -0.56 4.81 -17.24
N MET A 73 -0.63 5.89 -16.49
CA MET A 73 -0.06 5.99 -15.16
C MET A 73 -1.14 6.32 -14.15
N VAL A 74 -1.09 5.67 -13.00
CA VAL A 74 -2.03 5.92 -11.91
C VAL A 74 -1.30 6.33 -10.65
N THR A 75 -2.01 7.05 -9.79
CA THR A 75 -1.55 7.38 -8.45
C THR A 75 -2.20 6.40 -7.47
N VAL A 76 -1.38 5.80 -6.61
CA VAL A 76 -1.81 4.82 -5.61
C VAL A 76 -1.77 5.45 -4.24
N TYR A 77 -2.86 5.34 -3.50
CA TYR A 77 -2.97 5.77 -2.11
C TYR A 77 -2.71 4.59 -1.19
N VAL A 78 -1.75 4.75 -0.31
CA VAL A 78 -1.28 3.69 0.58
C VAL A 78 -1.34 4.14 2.02
N THR A 79 -1.82 3.28 2.88
CA THR A 79 -1.82 3.49 4.33
C THR A 79 -1.09 2.33 5.01
N GLY A 80 -0.25 2.64 5.95
CA GLY A 80 0.46 1.62 6.71
C GLY A 80 1.46 2.20 7.67
N LYS A 81 2.34 1.35 8.16
CA LYS A 81 3.38 1.69 9.11
C LYS A 81 4.30 2.77 8.55
N SER A 82 4.46 3.88 9.27
CA SER A 82 5.21 5.06 8.80
C SER A 82 6.61 4.73 8.29
N SER A 83 7.35 3.88 8.99
CA SER A 83 8.69 3.45 8.60
C SER A 83 8.73 2.65 7.29
N LYS A 84 7.63 2.03 6.90
CA LYS A 84 7.52 1.24 5.67
C LYS A 84 7.02 2.08 4.51
N VAL A 85 5.90 2.79 4.69
CA VAL A 85 5.23 3.51 3.59
C VAL A 85 6.08 4.63 2.99
N HIS A 86 6.95 5.26 3.77
CA HIS A 86 7.86 6.29 3.26
C HIS A 86 9.02 5.76 2.40
N ARG A 87 9.22 4.46 2.35
CA ARG A 87 10.22 3.81 1.50
C ARG A 87 9.64 3.24 0.21
N LEU A 88 8.31 3.24 0.10
CA LEU A 88 7.63 2.68 -1.07
C LEU A 88 7.83 3.59 -2.29
N THR A 89 7.98 2.94 -3.43
CA THR A 89 8.11 3.57 -4.74
C THR A 89 7.09 2.99 -5.71
N ALA A 90 6.99 3.57 -6.90
CA ALA A 90 6.11 3.04 -7.95
C ALA A 90 6.47 1.58 -8.32
N ASP A 91 7.73 1.19 -8.16
CA ASP A 91 8.22 -0.15 -8.48
C ASP A 91 7.72 -1.25 -7.52
N ASP A 92 7.22 -0.86 -6.35
CA ASP A 92 6.66 -1.81 -5.35
C ASP A 92 5.23 -2.25 -5.69
N PHE A 93 4.62 -1.62 -6.69
CA PHE A 93 3.25 -1.88 -7.13
C PHE A 93 3.21 -2.42 -8.54
N SER A 94 2.21 -3.25 -8.83
CA SER A 94 1.88 -3.74 -10.16
C SER A 94 0.47 -3.31 -10.49
N ALA A 95 0.34 -2.46 -11.50
CA ALA A 95 -0.95 -2.07 -12.04
C ALA A 95 -1.16 -2.73 -13.40
N SER A 96 -2.31 -3.32 -13.63
CA SER A 96 -2.63 -4.02 -14.87
C SER A 96 -4.09 -3.86 -15.27
N ILE A 97 -4.34 -4.02 -16.57
CA ILE A 97 -5.69 -4.05 -17.14
C ILE A 97 -5.91 -5.43 -17.77
N SER A 98 -7.02 -6.07 -17.40
CA SER A 98 -7.44 -7.32 -18.00
C SER A 98 -8.22 -7.05 -19.28
N LEU A 99 -7.83 -7.71 -20.39
CA LEU A 99 -8.46 -7.62 -21.69
C LEU A 99 -9.48 -8.73 -21.98
N ASN A 100 -9.91 -9.46 -20.96
CA ASN A 100 -10.78 -10.62 -21.12
C ASN A 100 -12.19 -10.30 -21.68
N SER A 101 -12.62 -9.05 -21.55
CA SER A 101 -13.92 -8.61 -22.07
C SER A 101 -13.84 -7.98 -23.46
N VAL A 102 -12.64 -7.82 -24.03
CA VAL A 102 -12.43 -7.19 -25.34
C VAL A 102 -12.59 -8.23 -26.45
N ASN A 103 -13.68 -8.16 -27.17
CA ASN A 103 -14.03 -9.12 -28.23
C ASN A 103 -14.43 -8.50 -29.57
N LYS A 104 -14.42 -7.17 -29.67
CA LYS A 104 -14.78 -6.43 -30.88
C LYS A 104 -13.94 -5.18 -31.05
N ALA A 105 -13.91 -4.65 -32.28
CA ALA A 105 -13.31 -3.36 -32.58
C ALA A 105 -14.21 -2.22 -32.07
N GLN A 106 -13.92 -1.73 -30.88
CA GLN A 106 -14.62 -0.59 -30.24
C GLN A 106 -13.84 -0.10 -29.02
N SER A 107 -14.33 0.95 -28.40
CA SER A 107 -13.78 1.43 -27.12
C SER A 107 -14.37 0.69 -25.93
N TYR A 108 -13.52 0.33 -25.00
CA TYR A 108 -13.88 -0.34 -23.74
C TYR A 108 -13.38 0.46 -22.56
N THR A 109 -14.23 0.61 -21.56
CA THR A 109 -13.82 1.10 -20.24
C THR A 109 -13.54 -0.11 -19.35
N LEU A 110 -12.27 -0.31 -19.04
CA LEU A 110 -11.77 -1.49 -18.34
C LEU A 110 -11.26 -1.12 -16.96
N PRO A 111 -11.46 -1.98 -15.95
CA PRO A 111 -10.96 -1.73 -14.61
C PRO A 111 -9.42 -1.85 -14.57
N ILE A 112 -8.81 -0.97 -13.77
CA ILE A 112 -7.39 -1.04 -13.44
C ILE A 112 -7.25 -1.76 -12.12
N GLU A 113 -6.50 -2.84 -12.10
CA GLU A 113 -6.17 -3.58 -10.89
C GLU A 113 -4.76 -3.23 -10.44
N VAL A 114 -4.64 -2.80 -9.18
CA VAL A 114 -3.35 -2.50 -8.56
C VAL A 114 -3.11 -3.47 -7.41
N THR A 115 -1.97 -4.12 -7.46
CA THR A 115 -1.55 -5.08 -6.45
C THR A 115 -0.17 -4.72 -5.93
N LYS A 116 0.13 -5.17 -4.71
CA LYS A 116 1.48 -5.11 -4.16
C LYS A 116 2.33 -6.22 -4.78
N LYS A 117 3.58 -5.94 -5.10
CA LYS A 117 4.53 -6.96 -5.54
C LYS A 117 5.02 -7.84 -4.40
N ASP A 118 5.01 -7.32 -3.18
CA ASP A 118 5.28 -8.08 -1.97
C ASP A 118 3.99 -8.39 -1.20
N ASN A 119 4.04 -9.35 -0.28
CA ASN A 119 2.93 -9.69 0.60
C ASN A 119 3.10 -9.07 2.00
N ASP A 120 3.76 -7.92 2.09
CA ASP A 120 4.03 -7.26 3.35
C ASP A 120 2.72 -6.79 4.01
N PRO A 121 2.40 -7.25 5.24
CA PRO A 121 1.18 -6.84 5.94
C PRO A 121 1.27 -5.45 6.57
N ASP A 122 2.46 -4.84 6.59
CA ASP A 122 2.71 -3.56 7.25
C ASP A 122 2.10 -2.37 6.51
N TYR A 123 1.58 -2.57 5.29
CA TYR A 123 0.86 -1.55 4.54
C TYR A 123 -0.23 -2.14 3.64
N ARG A 124 -1.18 -1.30 3.27
CA ARG A 124 -2.31 -1.65 2.39
C ARG A 124 -2.59 -0.55 1.38
N ILE A 125 -3.09 -0.92 0.22
CA ILE A 125 -3.62 0.00 -0.78
C ILE A 125 -5.02 0.42 -0.34
N THR A 126 -5.25 1.73 -0.21
CA THR A 126 -6.55 2.29 0.22
C THR A 126 -7.34 2.88 -0.94
N GLY A 127 -6.67 3.15 -2.07
CA GLY A 127 -7.34 3.67 -3.26
C GLY A 127 -6.36 3.91 -4.40
N ILE A 128 -6.91 4.24 -5.55
CA ILE A 128 -6.19 4.65 -6.75
C ILE A 128 -6.87 5.88 -7.35
N SER A 129 -6.12 6.70 -8.08
CA SER A 129 -6.64 7.94 -8.68
C SER A 129 -7.71 7.68 -9.72
N GLU A 130 -7.47 6.68 -10.56
CA GLU A 130 -8.38 6.24 -11.60
C GLU A 130 -8.58 4.73 -11.51
N SER A 131 -9.83 4.32 -11.34
CA SER A 131 -10.18 2.90 -11.22
C SER A 131 -10.44 2.22 -12.55
N THR A 132 -10.57 3.00 -13.63
CA THR A 132 -10.86 2.52 -14.97
C THR A 132 -10.06 3.27 -16.02
N ALA A 133 -9.77 2.61 -17.13
CA ALA A 133 -9.19 3.24 -18.31
C ALA A 133 -10.01 2.91 -19.55
N THR A 134 -10.12 3.86 -20.46
CA THR A 134 -10.78 3.64 -21.75
C THR A 134 -9.75 3.33 -22.81
N LEU A 135 -9.83 2.12 -23.36
CA LEU A 135 -8.98 1.62 -24.43
C LEU A 135 -9.80 1.41 -25.69
N THR A 136 -9.25 1.82 -26.83
CA THR A 136 -9.88 1.62 -28.14
C THR A 136 -9.13 0.53 -28.89
N PHE A 137 -9.89 -0.41 -29.45
CA PHE A 137 -9.37 -1.50 -30.27
C PHE A 137 -9.96 -1.42 -31.67
N ASP A 138 -9.12 -1.71 -32.66
CA ASP A 138 -9.54 -1.82 -34.07
C ASP A 138 -8.88 -3.04 -34.72
N LYS A 139 -9.44 -3.46 -35.85
CA LYS A 139 -8.86 -4.56 -36.60
C LYS A 139 -7.55 -4.17 -37.26
N ILE A 140 -6.59 -5.06 -37.22
CA ILE A 140 -5.36 -4.92 -37.99
C ILE A 140 -5.76 -5.04 -39.48
N VAL A 141 -5.75 -3.93 -40.20
CA VAL A 141 -5.84 -3.95 -41.66
C VAL A 141 -4.44 -4.27 -42.17
N SER A 142 -4.18 -5.53 -42.47
CA SER A 142 -2.98 -5.88 -43.26
C SER A 142 -3.23 -5.35 -44.67
N GLU A 143 -2.63 -4.23 -45.01
CA GLU A 143 -2.50 -3.84 -46.43
C GLU A 143 -1.68 -4.92 -47.15
N GLN A 144 -2.37 -5.56 -48.08
CA GLN A 144 -1.71 -6.41 -49.06
C GLN A 144 -1.02 -5.57 -50.12
#